data_cfc847eeb2b1785d23e931bb243bec95
#
_entry.id   cfc847eeb2b1785d23e931bb243bec95
#
_cell.length_a   1.000
_cell.length_b   1.000
_cell.length_c   1.000
_cell.angle_alpha   90.00
_cell.angle_beta   90.00
_cell.angle_gamma   90.00
#
_symmetry.space_group_name_H-M   'P 1'
#
loop_
_entity.id
_entity.type
_entity.pdbx_description
1 polymer ?
#
loop_
_entity_poly.entity_id
_entity_poly.type
_entity_poly.pdbx_seq_one_letter_code
_entity_poly.pdbx_strand_id
1 'polypeptide(L)'
;MGLSLLLLMGTATVGVQERPLIEDYVRAAVTSPPASLGVDPFYKKYTDALGIPILSSEKVPDAALLVARDIVIAMLAKRPDLRQEMIKKKMRVGVMAQSEVTTDIPEHRNRKKPARDDPRLTPEERANYDRPGGIGSMTDKEYWDRRARGLGGNPTTCAEENLLGYPGTRYFGENILIHEFAHAIMSVAIRTADPQLYEEIQAAYREAMAKGLWKGHYAATNANEYWAEGTQFWFWSNYEYRDGDRRVQSPDDLKAYDPRLYELLSRVYEMHRIPMDVYHGKNIPPPRRSQRR
;
A
#
# COMPACT_ATOMS: atom_id res chain seq x y z
N MET A 1 -12.77 61.96 -30.26
CA MET A 1 -13.61 60.99 -29.56
C MET A 1 -13.09 59.58 -29.94
N GLY A 2 -12.25 59.02 -29.10
CA GLY A 2 -11.68 57.69 -29.30
C GLY A 2 -12.25 56.74 -28.26
N LEU A 3 -12.96 55.72 -28.68
CA LEU A 3 -13.52 54.68 -27.83
C LEU A 3 -12.45 53.59 -27.68
N SER A 4 -11.86 53.46 -26.48
CA SER A 4 -10.98 52.33 -26.12
C SER A 4 -11.84 51.15 -25.67
N LEU A 5 -11.77 50.05 -26.42
CA LEU A 5 -12.42 48.79 -26.09
C LEU A 5 -11.47 48.00 -25.20
N LEU A 6 -11.79 47.87 -23.91
CA LEU A 6 -11.07 47.02 -22.97
C LEU A 6 -11.53 45.55 -23.16
N LEU A 7 -10.65 44.69 -23.67
CA LEU A 7 -10.90 43.26 -23.73
C LEU A 7 -10.58 42.66 -22.35
N LEU A 8 -11.60 42.26 -21.60
CA LEU A 8 -11.42 41.41 -20.43
C LEU A 8 -11.19 39.95 -20.88
N MET A 9 -9.95 39.50 -20.79
CA MET A 9 -9.66 38.08 -20.87
C MET A 9 -10.01 37.40 -19.54
N GLY A 10 -11.16 36.75 -19.51
CA GLY A 10 -11.53 35.86 -18.41
C GLY A 10 -10.67 34.59 -18.48
N THR A 11 -9.79 34.38 -17.51
CA THR A 11 -9.12 33.08 -17.30
C THR A 11 -10.15 32.10 -16.76
N ALA A 12 -10.61 31.21 -17.62
CA ALA A 12 -11.38 30.03 -17.19
C ALA A 12 -10.46 29.10 -16.42
N THR A 13 -10.54 29.13 -15.10
CA THR A 13 -10.00 28.04 -14.26
C THR A 13 -10.85 26.81 -14.55
N VAL A 14 -10.27 25.84 -15.27
CA VAL A 14 -10.84 24.50 -15.38
C VAL A 14 -10.76 23.87 -14.00
N GLY A 15 -11.85 23.98 -13.26
CA GLY A 15 -12.02 23.25 -12.01
C GLY A 15 -11.97 21.77 -12.32
N VAL A 16 -10.97 21.08 -11.81
CA VAL A 16 -10.96 19.61 -11.77
C VAL A 16 -12.16 19.21 -10.93
N GLN A 17 -13.19 18.71 -11.58
CA GLN A 17 -14.38 18.22 -10.92
C GLN A 17 -13.98 16.92 -10.23
N GLU A 18 -13.74 16.99 -8.91
CA GLU A 18 -13.57 15.80 -8.07
C GLU A 18 -14.81 14.92 -8.24
N ARG A 19 -14.67 13.84 -9.00
CA ARG A 19 -15.73 12.82 -9.07
C ARG A 19 -15.87 12.22 -7.67
N PRO A 20 -17.08 12.23 -7.09
CA PRO A 20 -17.27 11.65 -5.77
C PRO A 20 -17.14 10.12 -5.84
N LEU A 21 -15.95 9.60 -5.47
CA LEU A 21 -15.75 8.17 -5.18
C LEU A 21 -16.78 7.65 -4.15
N ILE A 22 -17.33 8.54 -3.36
CA ILE A 22 -18.34 8.30 -2.30
C ILE A 22 -19.64 7.68 -2.86
N GLU A 23 -20.11 8.08 -4.04
CA GLU A 23 -21.36 7.54 -4.59
C GLU A 23 -21.21 6.05 -4.99
N ASP A 24 -20.08 5.68 -5.57
CA ASP A 24 -19.79 4.28 -5.93
C ASP A 24 -19.57 3.42 -4.69
N TYR A 25 -18.97 3.98 -3.63
CA TYR A 25 -18.78 3.30 -2.36
C TYR A 25 -20.12 2.91 -1.72
N VAL A 26 -21.07 3.83 -1.63
CA VAL A 26 -22.39 3.59 -1.03
C VAL A 26 -23.22 2.58 -1.82
N ARG A 27 -23.00 2.50 -3.15
CA ARG A 27 -23.73 1.57 -4.04
C ARG A 27 -23.07 0.21 -4.19
N ALA A 28 -21.82 0.06 -3.79
CA ALA A 28 -21.11 -1.21 -3.88
C ALA A 28 -21.74 -2.26 -2.95
N ALA A 29 -21.93 -3.44 -3.45
CA ALA A 29 -22.44 -4.57 -2.67
C ALA A 29 -21.31 -5.54 -2.33
N VAL A 30 -21.37 -6.11 -1.11
CA VAL A 30 -20.59 -7.29 -0.73
C VAL A 30 -21.49 -8.51 -0.95
N THR A 31 -20.99 -9.47 -1.71
CA THR A 31 -21.73 -10.71 -2.09
C THR A 31 -20.84 -11.93 -1.85
N SER A 32 -21.36 -13.12 -2.14
CA SER A 32 -20.50 -14.31 -2.24
C SER A 32 -19.64 -14.23 -3.51
N PRO A 33 -18.40 -14.79 -3.49
CA PRO A 33 -17.56 -14.84 -4.68
C PRO A 33 -18.25 -15.56 -5.84
N PRO A 34 -18.23 -15.00 -7.06
CA PRO A 34 -18.73 -15.70 -8.24
C PRO A 34 -17.98 -17.02 -8.46
N ALA A 35 -18.69 -18.09 -8.81
CA ALA A 35 -18.10 -19.41 -9.05
C ALA A 35 -16.99 -19.37 -10.13
N SER A 36 -17.09 -18.45 -11.09
CA SER A 36 -16.09 -18.25 -12.15
C SER A 36 -14.72 -17.79 -11.65
N LEU A 37 -14.62 -17.25 -10.44
CA LEU A 37 -13.33 -16.88 -9.85
C LEU A 37 -12.52 -18.10 -9.37
N GLY A 38 -13.17 -19.25 -9.12
CA GLY A 38 -12.50 -20.47 -8.71
C GLY A 38 -11.63 -20.32 -7.45
N VAL A 39 -12.07 -19.52 -6.48
CA VAL A 39 -11.33 -19.24 -5.23
C VAL A 39 -11.54 -20.35 -4.20
N ASP A 40 -10.59 -20.44 -3.24
CA ASP A 40 -10.70 -21.38 -2.11
C ASP A 40 -12.01 -21.15 -1.33
N PRO A 41 -12.65 -22.22 -0.82
CA PRO A 41 -13.87 -22.11 0.00
C PRO A 41 -13.73 -21.29 1.30
N PHE A 42 -12.54 -20.94 1.70
CA PHE A 42 -12.27 -19.96 2.77
C PHE A 42 -12.91 -18.61 2.47
N TYR A 43 -12.88 -18.18 1.20
CA TYR A 43 -13.45 -16.90 0.81
C TYR A 43 -14.98 -16.99 0.71
N LYS A 44 -15.65 -16.24 1.57
CA LYS A 44 -17.12 -16.18 1.65
C LYS A 44 -17.68 -14.85 1.19
N LYS A 45 -16.87 -13.80 1.17
CA LYS A 45 -17.26 -12.45 0.80
C LYS A 45 -16.42 -11.93 -0.34
N TYR A 46 -17.06 -11.14 -1.18
CA TYR A 46 -16.49 -10.55 -2.39
C TYR A 46 -17.10 -9.18 -2.68
N THR A 47 -16.28 -8.28 -3.17
CA THR A 47 -16.68 -7.08 -3.91
C THR A 47 -15.71 -6.85 -5.07
N ASP A 48 -16.09 -6.02 -6.04
CA ASP A 48 -15.29 -5.77 -7.24
C ASP A 48 -14.68 -4.36 -7.22
N ALA A 49 -13.37 -4.28 -7.41
CA ALA A 49 -12.63 -3.03 -7.59
C ALA A 49 -12.29 -2.81 -9.07
N LEU A 50 -13.30 -2.58 -9.91
CA LEU A 50 -13.17 -2.37 -11.36
C LEU A 50 -12.37 -3.50 -12.06
N GLY A 51 -12.74 -4.75 -11.75
CA GLY A 51 -12.14 -5.96 -12.31
C GLY A 51 -11.07 -6.61 -11.42
N ILE A 52 -10.73 -6.02 -10.27
CA ILE A 52 -9.84 -6.64 -9.27
C ILE A 52 -10.69 -7.13 -8.09
N PRO A 53 -10.75 -8.45 -7.85
CA PRO A 53 -11.52 -9.04 -6.75
C PRO A 53 -10.95 -8.64 -5.38
N ILE A 54 -11.83 -8.21 -4.48
CA ILE A 54 -11.57 -8.05 -3.05
C ILE A 54 -12.29 -9.18 -2.33
N LEU A 55 -11.58 -10.00 -1.58
CA LEU A 55 -12.03 -11.26 -1.03
C LEU A 55 -11.79 -11.33 0.47
N SER A 56 -12.65 -12.01 1.20
CA SER A 56 -12.42 -12.30 2.61
C SER A 56 -13.16 -13.55 3.09
N SER A 57 -12.83 -14.00 4.30
CA SER A 57 -13.67 -14.94 5.04
C SER A 57 -15.00 -14.30 5.46
N GLU A 58 -15.90 -15.11 6.02
CA GLU A 58 -17.16 -14.63 6.57
C GLU A 58 -16.98 -13.69 7.78
N LYS A 59 -15.86 -13.79 8.49
CA LYS A 59 -15.58 -13.05 9.73
C LYS A 59 -15.33 -11.56 9.53
N VAL A 60 -14.86 -11.18 8.34
CA VAL A 60 -14.52 -9.76 8.05
C VAL A 60 -15.79 -8.94 7.87
N PRO A 61 -15.93 -7.77 8.52
CA PRO A 61 -17.05 -6.88 8.27
C PRO A 61 -17.05 -6.34 6.84
N ASP A 62 -18.24 -6.20 6.25
CA ASP A 62 -18.39 -5.72 4.87
C ASP A 62 -17.73 -4.36 4.63
N ALA A 63 -17.77 -3.49 5.65
CA ALA A 63 -17.12 -2.17 5.59
C ALA A 63 -15.62 -2.26 5.25
N ALA A 64 -14.90 -3.28 5.73
CA ALA A 64 -13.48 -3.44 5.44
C ALA A 64 -13.24 -3.79 3.96
N LEU A 65 -14.10 -4.63 3.36
CA LEU A 65 -14.00 -4.93 1.93
C LEU A 65 -14.27 -3.69 1.09
N LEU A 66 -15.27 -2.89 1.46
CA LEU A 66 -15.62 -1.66 0.73
C LEU A 66 -14.51 -0.60 0.84
N VAL A 67 -13.89 -0.44 2.01
CA VAL A 67 -12.71 0.42 2.18
C VAL A 67 -11.55 -0.07 1.31
N ALA A 68 -11.25 -1.37 1.32
CA ALA A 68 -10.19 -1.94 0.49
C ALA A 68 -10.47 -1.74 -1.00
N ARG A 69 -11.72 -1.93 -1.44
CA ARG A 69 -12.17 -1.67 -2.82
C ARG A 69 -11.85 -0.24 -3.25
N ASP A 70 -12.24 0.72 -2.46
CA ASP A 70 -12.09 2.14 -2.81
C ASP A 70 -10.64 2.60 -2.80
N ILE A 71 -9.81 2.05 -1.90
CA ILE A 71 -8.36 2.25 -1.92
C ILE A 71 -7.76 1.75 -3.24
N VAL A 72 -8.10 0.52 -3.66
CA VAL A 72 -7.60 -0.07 -4.91
C VAL A 72 -8.04 0.75 -6.12
N ILE A 73 -9.30 1.19 -6.18
CA ILE A 73 -9.83 2.03 -7.25
C ILE A 73 -9.06 3.34 -7.34
N ALA A 74 -8.88 4.02 -6.19
CA ALA A 74 -8.17 5.31 -6.13
C ALA A 74 -6.71 5.20 -6.55
N MET A 75 -6.00 4.15 -6.10
CA MET A 75 -4.59 3.93 -6.47
C MET A 75 -4.38 3.65 -7.95
N LEU A 76 -5.39 3.13 -8.66
CA LEU A 76 -5.33 2.81 -10.09
C LEU A 76 -6.12 3.79 -10.98
N ALA A 77 -6.66 4.87 -10.42
CA ALA A 77 -7.55 5.79 -11.14
C ALA A 77 -6.87 6.45 -12.35
N LYS A 78 -5.62 6.88 -12.19
CA LYS A 78 -4.84 7.55 -13.24
C LYS A 78 -4.32 6.61 -14.32
N ARG A 79 -4.08 5.32 -14.00
CA ARG A 79 -3.39 4.36 -14.84
C ARG A 79 -4.27 3.14 -15.15
N PRO A 80 -5.29 3.31 -16.02
CA PRO A 80 -6.14 2.19 -16.44
C PRO A 80 -5.35 1.09 -17.16
N ASP A 81 -4.23 1.39 -17.79
CA ASP A 81 -3.31 0.43 -18.39
C ASP A 81 -2.70 -0.52 -17.33
N LEU A 82 -2.23 0.04 -16.20
CA LEU A 82 -1.72 -0.78 -15.09
C LEU A 82 -2.82 -1.65 -14.48
N ARG A 83 -4.04 -1.11 -14.35
CA ARG A 83 -5.20 -1.89 -13.90
C ARG A 83 -5.48 -3.05 -14.83
N GLN A 84 -5.48 -2.84 -16.13
CA GLN A 84 -5.70 -3.90 -17.11
C GLN A 84 -4.62 -5.00 -17.03
N GLU A 85 -3.36 -4.63 -16.81
CA GLU A 85 -2.30 -5.61 -16.64
C GLU A 85 -2.51 -6.43 -15.34
N MET A 86 -2.93 -5.80 -14.24
CA MET A 86 -3.26 -6.51 -13.00
C MET A 86 -4.44 -7.47 -13.18
N ILE A 87 -5.49 -7.07 -13.90
CA ILE A 87 -6.64 -7.94 -14.25
C ILE A 87 -6.17 -9.13 -15.08
N LYS A 88 -5.37 -8.90 -16.11
CA LYS A 88 -4.79 -9.95 -16.96
C LYS A 88 -3.95 -10.95 -16.15
N LYS A 89 -3.25 -10.49 -15.13
CA LYS A 89 -2.48 -11.32 -14.18
C LYS A 89 -3.34 -11.93 -13.08
N LYS A 90 -4.67 -11.74 -13.13
CA LYS A 90 -5.63 -12.24 -12.13
C LYS A 90 -5.28 -11.82 -10.70
N MET A 91 -4.81 -10.58 -10.56
CA MET A 91 -4.52 -10.00 -9.24
C MET A 91 -5.80 -9.90 -8.41
N ARG A 92 -5.67 -10.06 -7.11
CA ARG A 92 -6.76 -9.94 -6.14
C ARG A 92 -6.23 -9.44 -4.81
N VAL A 93 -7.14 -8.96 -3.98
CA VAL A 93 -6.85 -8.52 -2.61
C VAL A 93 -7.56 -9.44 -1.64
N GLY A 94 -6.86 -9.88 -0.61
CA GLY A 94 -7.39 -10.67 0.51
C GLY A 94 -7.44 -9.84 1.79
N VAL A 95 -8.60 -9.72 2.41
CA VAL A 95 -8.75 -9.03 3.70
C VAL A 95 -8.86 -10.07 4.80
N MET A 96 -7.98 -10.01 5.81
CA MET A 96 -8.00 -10.86 7.00
C MET A 96 -8.87 -10.24 8.08
N ALA A 97 -9.63 -11.05 8.82
CA ALA A 97 -10.26 -10.62 10.06
C ALA A 97 -9.20 -10.35 11.14
N GLN A 98 -9.52 -9.50 12.11
CA GLN A 98 -8.65 -9.26 13.26
C GLN A 98 -8.34 -10.55 14.04
N SER A 99 -9.29 -11.49 14.06
CA SER A 99 -9.16 -12.82 14.70
C SER A 99 -8.42 -13.84 13.85
N GLU A 100 -8.04 -13.51 12.62
CA GLU A 100 -7.30 -14.36 11.69
C GLU A 100 -5.82 -13.97 11.66
N VAL A 101 -5.00 -14.89 11.19
CA VAL A 101 -3.56 -14.71 11.02
C VAL A 101 -3.14 -14.90 9.57
N THR A 102 -1.93 -14.49 9.23
CA THR A 102 -1.43 -14.51 7.85
C THR A 102 -1.57 -15.88 7.17
N THR A 103 -1.31 -16.97 7.89
CA THR A 103 -1.38 -18.33 7.34
C THR A 103 -2.78 -18.92 7.28
N ASP A 104 -3.81 -18.21 7.75
CA ASP A 104 -5.21 -18.60 7.52
C ASP A 104 -5.62 -18.31 6.07
N ILE A 105 -4.98 -17.32 5.43
CA ILE A 105 -5.16 -17.05 4.01
C ILE A 105 -4.66 -18.25 3.19
N PRO A 106 -5.49 -18.84 2.33
CA PRO A 106 -5.18 -20.08 1.60
C PRO A 106 -3.84 -20.05 0.86
N GLU A 107 -3.55 -18.96 0.18
CA GLU A 107 -2.33 -18.78 -0.61
C GLU A 107 -1.06 -18.61 0.25
N HIS A 108 -1.22 -18.37 1.55
CA HIS A 108 -0.12 -18.20 2.50
C HIS A 108 0.13 -19.41 3.42
N ARG A 109 -0.75 -20.42 3.41
CA ARG A 109 -0.67 -21.59 4.32
C ARG A 109 0.69 -22.29 4.32
N ASN A 110 1.30 -22.39 3.15
CA ASN A 110 2.56 -23.13 2.96
C ASN A 110 3.77 -22.21 2.78
N ARG A 111 3.62 -20.92 3.12
CA ARG A 111 4.69 -19.95 2.94
C ARG A 111 5.86 -20.25 3.88
N LYS A 112 7.06 -20.37 3.30
CA LYS A 112 8.28 -20.63 4.04
C LYS A 112 8.83 -19.37 4.68
N LYS A 113 9.32 -19.46 5.93
CA LYS A 113 10.08 -18.39 6.55
C LYS A 113 11.41 -18.22 5.78
N PRO A 114 12.04 -17.02 5.84
CA PRO A 114 13.31 -16.81 5.16
C PRO A 114 14.39 -17.71 5.73
N ALA A 115 15.26 -18.20 4.88
CA ALA A 115 16.50 -18.89 5.29
C ALA A 115 17.48 -17.87 5.92
N ARG A 116 18.50 -18.37 6.64
CA ARG A 116 19.48 -17.50 7.32
C ARG A 116 20.24 -16.56 6.39
N ASP A 117 20.46 -16.97 5.16
CA ASP A 117 21.18 -16.25 4.11
C ASP A 117 20.26 -15.41 3.22
N ASP A 118 18.95 -15.37 3.50
CA ASP A 118 17.99 -14.58 2.73
C ASP A 118 18.41 -13.10 2.75
N PRO A 119 18.61 -12.47 1.57
CA PRO A 119 19.05 -11.09 1.47
C PRO A 119 18.03 -10.06 2.02
N ARG A 120 16.78 -10.49 2.20
CA ARG A 120 15.71 -9.65 2.76
C ARG A 120 15.79 -9.50 4.29
N LEU A 121 16.59 -10.34 4.96
CA LEU A 121 16.80 -10.21 6.40
C LEU A 121 17.61 -8.95 6.73
N THR A 122 17.14 -8.20 7.71
CA THR A 122 17.91 -7.11 8.27
C THR A 122 19.19 -7.61 8.95
N PRO A 123 20.22 -6.77 9.13
CA PRO A 123 21.42 -7.16 9.87
C PRO A 123 21.11 -7.69 11.29
N GLU A 124 20.12 -7.07 11.97
CA GLU A 124 19.67 -7.48 13.30
C GLU A 124 18.97 -8.85 13.28
N GLU A 125 18.06 -9.08 12.33
CA GLU A 125 17.39 -10.37 12.15
C GLU A 125 18.39 -11.48 11.86
N ARG A 126 19.37 -11.22 11.02
CA ARG A 126 20.44 -12.17 10.69
C ARG A 126 21.33 -12.49 11.89
N ALA A 127 21.71 -11.47 12.67
CA ALA A 127 22.54 -11.65 13.87
C ALA A 127 21.81 -12.43 14.97
N ASN A 128 20.50 -12.33 15.05
CA ASN A 128 19.65 -12.97 16.05
C ASN A 128 18.95 -14.24 15.53
N TYR A 129 19.24 -14.68 14.29
CA TYR A 129 18.47 -15.72 13.62
C TYR A 129 18.37 -17.02 14.42
N ASP A 130 19.45 -17.54 14.97
CA ASP A 130 19.50 -18.81 15.70
C ASP A 130 19.35 -18.65 17.23
N ARG A 131 19.12 -17.43 17.73
CA ARG A 131 18.89 -17.22 19.17
C ARG A 131 17.52 -17.74 19.59
N PRO A 132 17.31 -18.09 20.86
CA PRO A 132 15.98 -18.41 21.38
C PRO A 132 14.98 -17.28 21.03
N GLY A 133 13.87 -17.65 20.39
CA GLY A 133 12.89 -16.68 19.87
C GLY A 133 13.30 -15.98 18.56
N GLY A 134 14.45 -16.29 17.99
CA GLY A 134 14.85 -15.85 16.64
C GLY A 134 14.16 -16.63 15.54
N ILE A 135 14.30 -16.19 14.29
CA ILE A 135 13.62 -16.77 13.11
C ILE A 135 13.91 -18.26 12.96
N GLY A 136 15.15 -18.69 13.22
CA GLY A 136 15.55 -20.09 13.13
C GLY A 136 14.75 -21.02 14.04
N SER A 137 14.40 -20.54 15.24
CA SER A 137 13.65 -21.32 16.25
C SER A 137 12.14 -21.37 16.01
N MET A 138 11.59 -20.55 15.11
CA MET A 138 10.17 -20.52 14.79
C MET A 138 9.82 -21.54 13.70
N THR A 139 8.58 -22.06 13.72
CA THR A 139 7.98 -22.69 12.56
C THR A 139 7.70 -21.67 11.46
N ASP A 140 7.47 -22.12 10.22
CA ASP A 140 7.04 -21.24 9.12
C ASP A 140 5.79 -20.44 9.50
N LYS A 141 4.81 -21.13 10.09
CA LYS A 141 3.54 -20.54 10.55
C LYS A 141 3.76 -19.46 11.62
N GLU A 142 4.49 -19.78 12.68
CA GLU A 142 4.77 -18.81 13.76
C GLU A 142 5.48 -17.57 13.27
N TYR A 143 6.41 -17.73 12.33
CA TYR A 143 7.11 -16.59 11.75
C TYR A 143 6.15 -15.65 11.04
N TRP A 144 5.34 -16.16 10.11
CA TRP A 144 4.44 -15.33 9.32
C TRP A 144 3.30 -14.72 10.13
N ASP A 145 2.72 -15.48 11.06
CA ASP A 145 1.62 -14.99 11.90
C ASP A 145 2.05 -13.90 12.87
N ARG A 146 3.32 -13.95 13.32
CA ARG A 146 3.89 -12.90 14.17
C ARG A 146 4.41 -11.70 13.39
N ARG A 147 4.81 -11.90 12.12
CA ARG A 147 5.48 -10.86 11.36
C ARG A 147 4.52 -9.87 10.71
N ALA A 148 3.48 -10.32 10.09
CA ALA A 148 2.72 -9.53 9.13
C ALA A 148 1.21 -9.53 9.39
N ARG A 149 0.60 -8.38 9.09
CA ARG A 149 -0.85 -8.19 8.98
C ARG A 149 -1.22 -7.74 7.56
N GLY A 150 -0.31 -7.87 6.63
CA GLY A 150 -0.44 -7.65 5.20
C GLY A 150 0.78 -8.17 4.50
N LEU A 151 0.66 -8.53 3.24
CA LEU A 151 1.74 -8.99 2.36
C LEU A 151 1.45 -8.58 0.93
N GLY A 152 2.46 -8.07 0.23
CA GLY A 152 2.42 -7.90 -1.21
C GLY A 152 2.36 -9.24 -1.96
N GLY A 153 2.01 -9.19 -3.23
CA GLY A 153 1.91 -10.35 -4.11
C GLY A 153 0.49 -10.60 -4.61
N ASN A 154 0.21 -11.84 -5.00
CA ASN A 154 -1.13 -12.26 -5.44
C ASN A 154 -1.63 -13.47 -4.62
N PRO A 155 -2.60 -13.28 -3.72
CA PRO A 155 -3.25 -12.01 -3.42
C PRO A 155 -2.33 -11.01 -2.71
N THR A 156 -2.58 -9.70 -2.90
CA THR A 156 -2.16 -8.70 -1.93
C THR A 156 -3.06 -8.82 -0.71
N THR A 157 -2.50 -8.82 0.50
CA THR A 157 -3.31 -8.99 1.72
C THR A 157 -3.18 -7.81 2.67
N CYS A 158 -4.22 -7.59 3.46
CA CYS A 158 -4.29 -6.60 4.53
C CYS A 158 -5.25 -7.09 5.62
N ALA A 159 -5.40 -6.34 6.69
CA ALA A 159 -6.25 -6.72 7.82
C ALA A 159 -7.33 -5.67 8.12
N GLU A 160 -8.50 -6.14 8.55
CA GLU A 160 -9.67 -5.30 8.81
C GLU A 160 -9.40 -4.22 9.86
N GLU A 161 -8.64 -4.54 10.90
CA GLU A 161 -8.33 -3.60 11.97
C GLU A 161 -7.49 -2.41 11.49
N ASN A 162 -6.66 -2.62 10.49
CA ASN A 162 -5.89 -1.55 9.87
C ASN A 162 -6.78 -0.73 8.94
N LEU A 163 -7.56 -1.37 8.06
CA LEU A 163 -8.47 -0.69 7.14
C LEU A 163 -9.49 0.19 7.86
N LEU A 164 -10.03 -0.29 8.98
CA LEU A 164 -11.06 0.40 9.76
C LEU A 164 -10.49 1.26 10.90
N GLY A 165 -9.18 1.25 11.12
CA GLY A 165 -8.51 2.08 12.11
C GLY A 165 -8.81 1.70 13.56
N TYR A 166 -8.78 0.41 13.91
CA TYR A 166 -8.98 -0.02 15.29
C TYR A 166 -7.81 0.42 16.18
N PRO A 167 -8.06 1.23 17.22
CA PRO A 167 -7.00 1.76 18.07
C PRO A 167 -6.20 0.67 18.78
N GLY A 168 -4.90 0.91 18.96
CA GLY A 168 -4.01 0.01 19.70
C GLY A 168 -3.57 -1.23 18.93
N THR A 169 -3.92 -1.36 17.67
CA THR A 169 -3.46 -2.43 16.78
C THR A 169 -2.06 -2.19 16.25
N ARG A 170 -1.42 -3.22 15.70
CA ARG A 170 0.01 -3.25 15.43
C ARG A 170 0.50 -2.15 14.48
N TYR A 171 -0.26 -1.83 13.46
CA TYR A 171 0.08 -0.85 12.42
C TYR A 171 -0.86 0.36 12.44
N PHE A 172 -1.41 0.67 13.62
CA PHE A 172 -2.29 1.81 13.77
C PHE A 172 -1.51 3.11 13.52
N GLY A 173 -1.81 3.81 12.44
CA GLY A 173 -1.16 5.06 12.04
C GLY A 173 -0.60 5.05 10.61
N GLU A 174 -0.49 3.87 10.00
CA GLU A 174 -0.14 3.72 8.59
C GLU A 174 -1.13 2.80 7.88
N ASN A 175 -1.36 3.01 6.59
CA ASN A 175 -2.26 2.16 5.81
C ASN A 175 -1.49 1.04 5.12
N ILE A 176 -1.65 -0.18 5.64
CA ILE A 176 -0.95 -1.36 5.14
C ILE A 176 -1.43 -1.77 3.74
N LEU A 177 -2.70 -1.58 3.40
CA LEU A 177 -3.14 -1.91 2.04
C LEU A 177 -2.49 -0.99 1.00
N ILE A 178 -2.34 0.31 1.29
CA ILE A 178 -1.64 1.24 0.40
C ILE A 178 -0.21 0.77 0.16
N HIS A 179 0.49 0.36 1.21
CA HIS A 179 1.86 -0.16 1.15
C HIS A 179 1.96 -1.44 0.30
N GLU A 180 1.21 -2.46 0.68
CA GLU A 180 1.30 -3.78 0.04
C GLU A 180 0.76 -3.78 -1.40
N PHE A 181 -0.25 -2.97 -1.69
CA PHE A 181 -0.75 -2.83 -3.04
C PHE A 181 0.19 -2.01 -3.94
N ALA A 182 0.96 -1.07 -3.38
CA ALA A 182 2.03 -0.40 -4.10
C ALA A 182 3.11 -1.38 -4.58
N HIS A 183 3.47 -2.38 -3.76
CA HIS A 183 4.36 -3.47 -4.20
C HIS A 183 3.78 -4.23 -5.39
N ALA A 184 2.49 -4.54 -5.37
CA ALA A 184 1.83 -5.24 -6.47
C ALA A 184 1.77 -4.36 -7.74
N ILE A 185 1.46 -3.08 -7.61
CA ILE A 185 1.48 -2.13 -8.74
C ILE A 185 2.88 -2.10 -9.37
N MET A 186 3.93 -1.98 -8.58
CA MET A 186 5.30 -1.89 -9.10
C MET A 186 5.77 -3.21 -9.73
N SER A 187 5.65 -4.32 -8.99
CA SER A 187 6.27 -5.58 -9.38
C SER A 187 5.50 -6.36 -10.45
N VAL A 188 4.18 -6.15 -10.52
CA VAL A 188 3.31 -6.86 -11.48
C VAL A 188 2.93 -5.95 -12.65
N ALA A 189 2.36 -4.76 -12.36
CA ALA A 189 1.81 -3.92 -13.41
C ALA A 189 2.88 -3.05 -14.09
N ILE A 190 3.60 -2.21 -13.34
CA ILE A 190 4.61 -1.29 -13.91
C ILE A 190 5.71 -2.09 -14.60
N ARG A 191 6.24 -3.12 -13.97
CA ARG A 191 7.31 -3.94 -14.54
C ARG A 191 6.97 -4.50 -15.92
N THR A 192 5.68 -4.78 -16.16
CA THR A 192 5.22 -5.39 -17.43
C THR A 192 4.72 -4.33 -18.43
N ALA A 193 3.89 -3.38 -17.98
CA ALA A 193 3.24 -2.40 -18.85
C ALA A 193 4.09 -1.15 -19.09
N ASP A 194 5.00 -0.81 -18.18
CA ASP A 194 5.85 0.38 -18.25
C ASP A 194 7.27 0.06 -17.74
N PRO A 195 8.03 -0.81 -18.45
CA PRO A 195 9.35 -1.25 -18.00
C PRO A 195 10.35 -0.09 -17.82
N GLN A 196 10.19 0.99 -18.60
CA GLN A 196 11.02 2.18 -18.45
C GLN A 196 10.80 2.83 -17.08
N LEU A 197 9.55 3.01 -16.66
CA LEU A 197 9.24 3.54 -15.34
C LEU A 197 9.80 2.63 -14.23
N TYR A 198 9.70 1.30 -14.41
CA TYR A 198 10.29 0.35 -13.47
C TYR A 198 11.79 0.57 -13.27
N GLU A 199 12.57 0.69 -14.37
CA GLU A 199 14.01 0.97 -14.30
C GLU A 199 14.33 2.34 -13.70
N GLU A 200 13.51 3.35 -14.00
CA GLU A 200 13.65 4.68 -13.40
C GLU A 200 13.44 4.65 -11.88
N ILE A 201 12.49 3.86 -11.37
CA ILE A 201 12.28 3.65 -9.92
C ILE A 201 13.53 3.00 -9.29
N GLN A 202 14.09 1.96 -9.95
CA GLN A 202 15.33 1.32 -9.50
C GLN A 202 16.50 2.31 -9.45
N ALA A 203 16.62 3.16 -10.46
CA ALA A 203 17.65 4.19 -10.52
C ALA A 203 17.47 5.25 -9.43
N ALA A 204 16.23 5.73 -9.23
CA ALA A 204 15.91 6.71 -8.19
C ALA A 204 16.24 6.20 -6.79
N TYR A 205 15.96 4.93 -6.50
CA TYR A 205 16.37 4.31 -5.24
C TYR A 205 17.90 4.36 -5.06
N ARG A 206 18.68 3.94 -6.08
CA ARG A 206 20.15 4.00 -5.99
C ARG A 206 20.67 5.41 -5.78
N GLU A 207 20.08 6.40 -6.46
CA GLU A 207 20.42 7.80 -6.29
C GLU A 207 20.09 8.32 -4.89
N ALA A 208 18.92 7.98 -4.35
CA ALA A 208 18.52 8.35 -3.00
C ALA A 208 19.49 7.77 -1.95
N MET A 209 19.88 6.51 -2.10
CA MET A 209 20.87 5.86 -1.21
C MET A 209 22.25 6.52 -1.33
N ALA A 210 22.70 6.85 -2.53
CA ALA A 210 23.97 7.56 -2.75
C ALA A 210 23.99 8.97 -2.14
N LYS A 211 22.83 9.64 -2.11
CA LYS A 211 22.65 10.95 -1.43
C LYS A 211 22.47 10.84 0.09
N GLY A 212 22.40 9.63 0.64
CA GLY A 212 22.17 9.38 2.06
C GLY A 212 20.76 9.71 2.53
N LEU A 213 19.75 9.73 1.63
CA LEU A 213 18.35 9.88 1.99
C LEU A 213 17.81 8.62 2.67
N TRP A 214 16.73 8.76 3.42
CA TRP A 214 16.00 7.67 4.08
C TRP A 214 16.82 6.88 5.10
N LYS A 215 17.86 7.48 5.66
CA LYS A 215 18.77 6.83 6.61
C LYS A 215 18.01 6.32 7.83
N GLY A 216 18.07 5.00 8.06
CA GLY A 216 17.39 4.35 9.17
C GLY A 216 15.87 4.16 8.96
N HIS A 217 15.32 4.60 7.84
CA HIS A 217 13.93 4.35 7.45
C HIS A 217 13.79 3.06 6.64
N TYR A 218 12.61 2.44 6.69
CA TYR A 218 12.34 1.19 5.98
C TYR A 218 12.46 1.33 4.45
N ALA A 219 12.19 2.50 3.91
CA ALA A 219 12.42 2.84 2.50
C ALA A 219 13.87 2.61 2.03
N ALA A 220 14.86 2.62 2.93
CA ALA A 220 16.25 2.37 2.59
C ALA A 220 16.59 0.87 2.39
N THR A 221 15.65 -0.04 2.64
CA THR A 221 15.89 -1.49 2.59
C THR A 221 16.14 -2.00 1.17
N ASN A 222 15.31 -1.61 0.22
CA ASN A 222 15.41 -1.93 -1.20
C ASN A 222 14.46 -1.04 -2.02
N ALA A 223 14.55 -1.12 -3.36
CA ALA A 223 13.72 -0.29 -4.25
C ALA A 223 12.20 -0.57 -4.14
N ASN A 224 11.79 -1.77 -3.73
CA ASN A 224 10.37 -2.08 -3.54
C ASN A 224 9.82 -1.37 -2.32
N GLU A 225 10.57 -1.38 -1.19
CA GLU A 225 10.18 -0.67 0.02
C GLU A 225 10.26 0.85 -0.19
N TYR A 226 11.26 1.34 -0.90
CA TYR A 226 11.36 2.75 -1.28
C TYR A 226 10.12 3.25 -2.03
N TRP A 227 9.61 2.46 -2.98
CA TRP A 227 8.39 2.74 -3.72
C TRP A 227 7.14 2.68 -2.83
N ALA A 228 7.00 1.65 -2.01
CA ALA A 228 5.83 1.43 -1.17
C ALA A 228 5.72 2.48 -0.05
N GLU A 229 6.81 2.78 0.64
CA GLU A 229 6.87 3.84 1.65
C GLU A 229 6.61 5.22 1.03
N GLY A 230 7.22 5.50 -0.14
CA GLY A 230 6.94 6.71 -0.89
C GLY A 230 5.48 6.85 -1.28
N THR A 231 4.82 5.74 -1.64
CA THR A 231 3.39 5.71 -1.93
C THR A 231 2.55 6.06 -0.71
N GLN A 232 2.89 5.55 0.48
CA GLN A 232 2.20 5.93 1.71
C GLN A 232 2.37 7.43 2.01
N PHE A 233 3.56 8.02 1.83
CA PHE A 233 3.77 9.47 1.97
C PHE A 233 3.02 10.27 0.89
N TRP A 234 2.94 9.77 -0.34
CA TRP A 234 2.15 10.38 -1.40
C TRP A 234 0.67 10.51 -1.02
N PHE A 235 0.10 9.50 -0.36
CA PHE A 235 -1.27 9.50 0.12
C PHE A 235 -1.42 10.06 1.54
N TRP A 236 -0.33 10.57 2.12
CA TRP A 236 -0.31 11.12 3.49
C TRP A 236 -0.83 10.12 4.53
N SER A 237 -0.40 8.89 4.43
CA SER A 237 -0.87 7.75 5.20
C SER A 237 0.26 6.88 5.73
N ASN A 238 1.26 7.54 6.33
CA ASN A 238 2.41 6.91 6.97
C ASN A 238 2.75 7.60 8.29
N TYR A 239 3.58 6.97 9.10
CA TYR A 239 4.20 7.60 10.27
C TYR A 239 5.13 8.72 9.83
N GLU A 240 5.27 9.73 10.70
CA GLU A 240 6.25 10.78 10.48
C GLU A 240 7.67 10.19 10.46
N TYR A 241 8.43 10.49 9.42
CA TYR A 241 9.86 10.24 9.35
C TYR A 241 10.65 11.54 9.57
N ARG A 242 11.78 11.44 10.30
CA ARG A 242 12.71 12.55 10.51
C ARG A 242 14.13 12.16 10.13
N ASP A 243 14.75 13.05 9.35
CA ASP A 243 16.17 12.99 9.00
C ASP A 243 16.82 14.30 9.43
N GLY A 244 17.36 14.31 10.65
CA GLY A 244 17.78 15.53 11.31
C GLY A 244 16.60 16.49 11.51
N ASP A 245 16.72 17.71 11.00
CA ASP A 245 15.66 18.72 11.07
C ASP A 245 14.60 18.58 9.98
N ARG A 246 14.82 17.70 8.99
CA ARG A 246 13.86 17.46 7.91
C ARG A 246 12.78 16.49 8.36
N ARG A 247 11.54 16.86 8.10
CA ARG A 247 10.36 16.03 8.35
C ARG A 247 9.80 15.55 7.03
N VAL A 248 9.33 14.29 6.99
CA VAL A 248 8.56 13.73 5.88
C VAL A 248 7.32 13.07 6.44
N GLN A 249 6.14 13.60 6.09
CA GLN A 249 4.85 13.06 6.46
C GLN A 249 3.81 13.31 5.37
N SER A 250 3.79 14.52 4.80
CA SER A 250 2.85 14.94 3.75
C SER A 250 3.47 14.78 2.35
N PRO A 251 2.63 14.84 1.29
CA PRO A 251 3.12 14.92 -0.09
C PRO A 251 4.09 16.08 -0.34
N ASP A 252 3.84 17.23 0.27
CA ASP A 252 4.72 18.41 0.13
C ASP A 252 6.07 18.17 0.82
N ASP A 253 6.06 17.54 1.99
CA ASP A 253 7.30 17.15 2.67
C ASP A 253 8.08 16.14 1.80
N LEU A 254 7.41 15.13 1.22
CA LEU A 254 8.01 14.17 0.30
C LEU A 254 8.63 14.86 -0.92
N LYS A 255 7.91 15.79 -1.53
CA LYS A 255 8.41 16.56 -2.67
C LYS A 255 9.66 17.37 -2.36
N ALA A 256 9.71 17.96 -1.15
CA ALA A 256 10.87 18.71 -0.69
C ALA A 256 12.05 17.81 -0.33
N TYR A 257 11.79 16.63 0.22
CA TYR A 257 12.81 15.70 0.70
C TYR A 257 13.41 14.84 -0.41
N ASP A 258 12.55 14.22 -1.23
CA ASP A 258 12.92 13.34 -2.35
C ASP A 258 12.10 13.69 -3.61
N PRO A 259 12.46 14.77 -4.29
CA PRO A 259 11.72 15.25 -5.47
C PRO A 259 11.69 14.25 -6.61
N ARG A 260 12.71 13.37 -6.70
CA ARG A 260 12.74 12.34 -7.75
C ARG A 260 11.70 11.25 -7.50
N LEU A 261 11.58 10.76 -6.27
CA LEU A 261 10.53 9.82 -5.90
C LEU A 261 9.14 10.43 -6.10
N TYR A 262 8.95 11.68 -5.65
CA TYR A 262 7.69 12.40 -5.84
C TYR A 262 7.29 12.49 -7.31
N GLU A 263 8.23 12.83 -8.20
CA GLU A 263 7.99 12.89 -9.64
C GLU A 263 7.51 11.56 -10.20
N LEU A 264 8.20 10.45 -9.86
CA LEU A 264 7.84 9.11 -10.33
C LEU A 264 6.46 8.67 -9.83
N LEU A 265 6.14 8.94 -8.56
CA LEU A 265 4.82 8.68 -7.99
C LEU A 265 3.72 9.49 -8.70
N SER A 266 4.02 10.74 -9.06
CA SER A 266 3.09 11.59 -9.81
C SER A 266 2.71 11.04 -11.18
N ARG A 267 3.53 10.20 -11.77
CA ARG A 267 3.22 9.52 -13.05
C ARG A 267 2.22 8.38 -12.90
N VAL A 268 2.10 7.83 -11.68
CA VAL A 268 1.24 6.68 -11.37
C VAL A 268 -0.04 7.11 -10.66
N TYR A 269 0.03 8.04 -9.72
CA TYR A 269 -1.07 8.45 -8.88
C TYR A 269 -1.58 9.84 -9.25
N GLU A 270 -2.88 10.06 -9.10
CA GLU A 270 -3.53 11.31 -9.49
C GLU A 270 -3.72 12.26 -8.31
N MET A 271 -4.27 11.76 -7.21
CA MET A 271 -4.63 12.55 -6.04
C MET A 271 -3.78 12.15 -4.82
N HIS A 272 -3.69 13.05 -3.86
CA HIS A 272 -2.99 12.78 -2.59
C HIS A 272 -3.91 12.25 -1.49
N ARG A 273 -5.21 12.17 -1.75
CA ARG A 273 -6.19 11.73 -0.76
C ARG A 273 -7.01 10.58 -1.29
N ILE A 274 -7.09 9.52 -0.49
CA ILE A 274 -8.08 8.47 -0.65
C ILE A 274 -9.16 8.71 0.42
N PRO A 275 -10.40 9.05 0.07
CA PRO A 275 -11.42 9.45 1.05
C PRO A 275 -11.68 8.42 2.15
N MET A 276 -11.54 7.13 1.83
CA MET A 276 -11.77 6.03 2.78
C MET A 276 -10.55 5.67 3.63
N ASP A 277 -9.39 6.28 3.38
CA ASP A 277 -8.21 6.08 4.22
C ASP A 277 -8.38 6.80 5.55
N VAL A 278 -8.48 6.02 6.61
CA VAL A 278 -8.70 6.52 7.97
C VAL A 278 -7.48 7.21 8.58
N TYR A 279 -6.29 7.04 8.00
CA TYR A 279 -5.04 7.61 8.49
C TYR A 279 -4.61 8.88 7.78
N HIS A 280 -5.21 9.20 6.63
CA HIS A 280 -4.83 10.36 5.82
C HIS A 280 -4.69 11.63 6.67
N GLY A 281 -3.51 12.25 6.62
CA GLY A 281 -3.23 13.53 7.28
C GLY A 281 -3.18 13.47 8.80
N LYS A 282 -3.19 12.30 9.41
CA LYS A 282 -3.14 12.13 10.86
C LYS A 282 -1.71 11.89 11.32
N ASN A 283 -1.23 12.74 12.21
CA ASN A 283 0.06 12.54 12.88
C ASN A 283 -0.09 11.53 14.02
N ILE A 284 -0.09 10.24 13.68
CA ILE A 284 -0.16 9.16 14.64
C ILE A 284 1.25 8.59 14.81
N PRO A 285 1.82 8.60 16.02
CA PRO A 285 3.14 8.03 16.25
C PRO A 285 3.11 6.52 16.05
N PRO A 286 4.21 5.92 15.59
CA PRO A 286 4.31 4.46 15.47
C PRO A 286 4.07 3.80 16.83
N PRO A 287 3.52 2.59 16.85
CA PRO A 287 3.33 1.85 18.08
C PRO A 287 4.67 1.69 18.79
N ARG A 288 4.70 1.95 20.11
CA ARG A 288 5.91 1.73 20.89
C ARG A 288 6.33 0.29 20.67
N ARG A 289 7.56 0.08 20.15
CA ARG A 289 8.13 -1.28 20.11
C ARG A 289 8.00 -1.83 21.51
N SER A 290 7.11 -2.82 21.69
CA SER A 290 7.09 -3.57 22.93
C SER A 290 8.52 -4.08 23.12
N GLN A 291 9.19 -3.67 24.21
CA GLN A 291 10.42 -4.32 24.62
C GLN A 291 10.07 -5.81 24.67
N ARG A 292 10.55 -6.56 23.70
CA ARG A 292 10.38 -8.01 23.70
C ARG A 292 11.16 -8.49 24.90
N ARG A 293 10.40 -8.83 25.97
CA ARG A 293 10.94 -9.63 27.06
C ARG A 293 11.16 -11.04 26.55
#